data_6575647c921b484a5b5e44dbdaa9d0e7
#
_entry.id   6575647c921b484a5b5e44dbdaa9d0e7
#
_cell.length_a   1.000
_cell.length_b   1.000
_cell.length_c   1.000
_cell.angle_alpha   90.00
_cell.angle_beta   90.00
_cell.angle_gamma   90.00
#
_symmetry.space_group_name_H-M   'P 1'
#
loop_
_entity.id
_entity.type
_entity.pdbx_description
1 polymer ?
#
loop_
_entity_poly.entity_id
_entity_poly.type
_entity_poly.pdbx_seq_one_letter_code
_entity_poly.pdbx_strand_id
1 'polypeptide(L)'
;MTTQRPISYAAGPGHTRSFRDSARAFRDGTETPRDYLEQFVARIEASEDDVHAFVTLTIDDARAAADAATQRYRDGKPASPIDGLPLGLKDLIQTAGVPTQAGSPIYDGWIPDRDSPVTAALKRAGAAIIGKTATTEFAYGAITPATNPYDHARTPGTSSSGSAAAVGDGMLPAAIGSQLMSSVMRPASYCAHVGVKPTYGTIRQDAIHPFSPSGEHVGVHAHALEDAWQVLKTLATEAGPIPGSRGLTGPDEIPAKRAPKRLMRMYTTGWDIARPSLRDAFEGALSKLSDAGVDIVEPTSSPALQALEDDFARADECIAEVAAFEMRWPFFEYEREGHRFHTRIQRLLERAHEITLDDYNTALAWKDAFRDRYTASVQEIDGVIGLTAPEVAPRGLENLGNPLMCSPASCMGAPAITLPALSADGLPLGLQLIGYHDGDANLFAMANWIDDALLR
;
A
#
# COMPACT_ATOMS: atom_id res chain seq x y z
N MET A 1 14.67 -6.07 -29.89
CA MET A 1 14.82 -6.00 -28.41
C MET A 1 15.63 -4.74 -28.11
N THR A 2 14.95 -3.63 -27.89
CA THR A 2 15.56 -2.39 -27.43
C THR A 2 15.84 -2.55 -25.95
N THR A 3 17.09 -2.79 -25.58
CA THR A 3 17.54 -2.74 -24.19
C THR A 3 17.45 -1.29 -23.73
N GLN A 4 16.33 -0.90 -23.14
CA GLN A 4 16.27 0.35 -22.39
C GLN A 4 17.32 0.29 -21.28
N ARG A 5 18.16 1.32 -21.20
CA ARG A 5 19.11 1.46 -20.08
C ARG A 5 18.29 1.60 -18.81
N PRO A 6 18.64 0.91 -17.72
CA PRO A 6 17.97 1.11 -16.43
C PRO A 6 17.96 2.60 -16.10
N ILE A 7 16.81 3.13 -15.74
CA ILE A 7 16.68 4.50 -15.26
C ILE A 7 17.38 4.53 -13.90
N SER A 8 18.43 5.33 -13.77
CA SER A 8 19.08 5.57 -12.49
C SER A 8 18.14 6.37 -11.58
N TYR A 9 17.64 5.76 -10.52
CA TYR A 9 16.82 6.45 -9.53
C TYR A 9 17.70 7.24 -8.55
N ALA A 10 17.39 8.52 -8.39
CA ALA A 10 17.90 9.35 -7.32
C ALA A 10 16.73 9.66 -6.36
N ALA A 11 16.89 9.38 -5.07
CA ALA A 11 15.88 9.72 -4.08
C ALA A 11 15.65 11.24 -4.08
N GLY A 12 14.39 11.65 -4.12
CA GLY A 12 14.01 13.06 -4.17
C GLY A 12 12.50 13.22 -4.35
N PRO A 13 11.99 14.45 -4.29
CA PRO A 13 10.58 14.70 -4.50
C PRO A 13 10.13 14.18 -5.85
N GLY A 14 9.08 13.39 -5.86
CA GLY A 14 8.46 12.91 -7.09
C GLY A 14 8.16 14.10 -8.03
N HIS A 15 8.46 13.93 -9.31
CA HIS A 15 8.33 15.00 -10.30
C HIS A 15 6.87 15.30 -10.71
N THR A 16 5.89 14.71 -10.06
CA THR A 16 4.48 14.89 -10.38
C THR A 16 3.84 15.89 -9.42
N ARG A 17 3.15 16.88 -10.01
CA ARG A 17 2.31 17.83 -9.27
C ARG A 17 1.25 17.08 -8.48
N SER A 18 1.04 17.44 -7.20
CA SER A 18 -0.02 16.86 -6.40
C SER A 18 -1.39 17.10 -7.02
N PHE A 19 -2.34 16.18 -6.79
CA PHE A 19 -3.73 16.37 -7.22
C PHE A 19 -4.36 17.62 -6.58
N ARG A 20 -3.95 17.95 -5.35
CA ARG A 20 -4.41 19.16 -4.66
C ARG A 20 -4.10 20.43 -5.46
N ASP A 21 -2.91 20.52 -6.04
CA ASP A 21 -2.53 21.68 -6.88
C ASP A 21 -3.31 21.67 -8.19
N SER A 22 -3.59 20.49 -8.75
CA SER A 22 -4.48 20.36 -9.91
C SER A 22 -5.91 20.75 -9.58
N ALA A 23 -6.44 20.36 -8.42
CA ALA A 23 -7.78 20.75 -7.97
C ALA A 23 -7.90 22.28 -7.75
N ARG A 24 -6.82 22.98 -7.41
CA ARG A 24 -6.80 24.46 -7.41
C ARG A 24 -6.92 25.00 -8.83
N ALA A 25 -6.13 24.49 -9.77
CA ALA A 25 -6.20 24.89 -11.17
C ALA A 25 -7.61 24.64 -11.77
N PHE A 26 -8.30 23.58 -11.34
CA PHE A 26 -9.68 23.32 -11.75
C PHE A 26 -10.67 24.38 -11.22
N ARG A 27 -10.50 24.81 -9.95
CA ARG A 27 -11.31 25.91 -9.36
C ARG A 27 -11.04 27.26 -10.04
N ASP A 28 -9.80 27.48 -10.42
CA ASP A 28 -9.37 28.72 -11.09
C ASP A 28 -9.70 28.70 -12.60
N GLY A 29 -10.17 27.57 -13.13
CA GLY A 29 -10.53 27.39 -14.55
C GLY A 29 -9.33 27.40 -15.51
N THR A 30 -8.11 27.25 -15.00
CA THR A 30 -6.87 27.19 -15.82
C THR A 30 -6.57 25.79 -16.35
N GLU A 31 -7.20 24.78 -15.80
CA GLU A 31 -7.16 23.38 -16.23
C GLU A 31 -8.51 22.73 -15.94
N THR A 32 -8.81 21.60 -16.57
CA THR A 32 -10.02 20.81 -16.24
C THR A 32 -9.66 19.40 -15.76
N PRO A 33 -10.52 18.74 -14.95
CA PRO A 33 -10.36 17.32 -14.64
C PRO A 33 -10.19 16.44 -15.89
N ARG A 34 -10.85 16.81 -17.02
CA ARG A 34 -10.68 16.08 -18.27
C ARG A 34 -9.28 16.26 -18.87
N ASP A 35 -8.73 17.48 -18.91
CA ASP A 35 -7.37 17.73 -19.41
C ASP A 35 -6.34 17.01 -18.54
N TYR A 36 -6.56 17.00 -17.22
CA TYR A 36 -5.71 16.30 -16.27
C TYR A 36 -5.75 14.77 -16.47
N LEU A 37 -6.93 14.16 -16.67
CA LEU A 37 -7.08 12.75 -16.98
C LEU A 37 -6.32 12.35 -18.25
N GLU A 38 -6.43 13.13 -19.34
CA GLU A 38 -5.82 12.79 -20.63
C GLU A 38 -4.28 12.74 -20.54
N GLN A 39 -3.64 13.44 -19.61
CA GLN A 39 -2.19 13.32 -19.38
C GLN A 39 -1.81 11.90 -18.93
N PHE A 40 -2.62 11.29 -18.06
CA PHE A 40 -2.41 9.92 -17.59
C PHE A 40 -2.79 8.89 -18.65
N VAL A 41 -3.87 9.12 -19.41
CA VAL A 41 -4.23 8.24 -20.54
C VAL A 41 -3.09 8.20 -21.55
N ALA A 42 -2.51 9.34 -21.93
CA ALA A 42 -1.37 9.40 -22.83
C ALA A 42 -0.14 8.65 -22.25
N ARG A 43 0.07 8.72 -20.93
CA ARG A 43 1.16 7.96 -20.29
C ARG A 43 0.90 6.45 -20.32
N ILE A 44 -0.34 6.03 -20.07
CA ILE A 44 -0.75 4.61 -20.17
C ILE A 44 -0.50 4.11 -21.60
N GLU A 45 -0.97 4.84 -22.62
CA GLU A 45 -0.77 4.48 -24.04
C GLU A 45 0.72 4.35 -24.41
N ALA A 46 1.59 5.13 -23.76
CA ALA A 46 3.02 5.12 -24.03
C ALA A 46 3.81 3.99 -23.31
N SER A 47 3.29 3.46 -22.21
CA SER A 47 4.08 2.59 -21.31
C SER A 47 3.44 1.24 -20.98
N GLU A 48 2.13 1.07 -21.17
CA GLU A 48 1.42 -0.14 -20.72
C GLU A 48 1.92 -1.42 -21.42
N ASP A 49 2.34 -1.33 -22.67
CA ASP A 49 2.90 -2.47 -23.42
C ASP A 49 4.19 -3.03 -22.78
N ASP A 50 4.91 -2.22 -21.99
CA ASP A 50 6.15 -2.61 -21.31
C ASP A 50 5.93 -2.88 -19.83
N VAL A 51 5.01 -2.15 -19.18
CA VAL A 51 4.79 -2.18 -17.71
C VAL A 51 3.74 -3.19 -17.30
N HIS A 52 2.70 -3.41 -18.12
CA HIS A 52 1.60 -4.35 -17.86
C HIS A 52 0.92 -4.12 -16.50
N ALA A 53 0.66 -2.85 -16.17
CA ALA A 53 0.09 -2.47 -14.89
C ALA A 53 -1.40 -2.80 -14.77
N PHE A 54 -2.13 -2.85 -15.89
CA PHE A 54 -3.58 -3.05 -15.93
C PHE A 54 -3.95 -4.41 -16.48
N VAL A 55 -5.04 -4.97 -15.96
CA VAL A 55 -5.70 -6.17 -16.53
C VAL A 55 -6.99 -5.79 -17.25
N THR A 56 -7.57 -4.64 -16.93
CA THR A 56 -8.75 -4.08 -17.61
C THR A 56 -8.66 -2.56 -17.55
N LEU A 57 -8.82 -1.91 -18.69
CA LEU A 57 -8.92 -0.45 -18.79
C LEU A 57 -10.38 -0.05 -19.04
N THR A 58 -10.83 1.02 -18.36
CA THR A 58 -12.18 1.61 -18.46
C THR A 58 -12.06 3.10 -18.78
N ILE A 59 -11.24 3.43 -19.80
CA ILE A 59 -10.88 4.82 -20.14
C ILE A 59 -12.10 5.66 -20.49
N ASP A 60 -13.08 5.12 -21.21
CA ASP A 60 -14.29 5.87 -21.60
C ASP A 60 -15.16 6.21 -20.39
N ASP A 61 -15.27 5.30 -19.40
CA ASP A 61 -15.96 5.57 -18.14
C ASP A 61 -15.22 6.63 -17.31
N ALA A 62 -13.87 6.57 -17.28
CA ALA A 62 -13.05 7.56 -16.63
C ALA A 62 -13.19 8.95 -17.28
N ARG A 63 -13.27 9.00 -18.62
CA ARG A 63 -13.53 10.22 -19.38
C ARG A 63 -14.90 10.81 -19.03
N ALA A 64 -15.93 9.99 -18.96
CA ALA A 64 -17.26 10.44 -18.57
C ALA A 64 -17.30 10.99 -17.13
N ALA A 65 -16.60 10.33 -16.21
CA ALA A 65 -16.45 10.82 -14.82
C ALA A 65 -15.71 12.15 -14.76
N ALA A 66 -14.62 12.31 -15.50
CA ALA A 66 -13.84 13.54 -15.56
C ALA A 66 -14.62 14.71 -16.21
N ASP A 67 -15.43 14.44 -17.23
CA ASP A 67 -16.34 15.43 -17.84
C ASP A 67 -17.40 15.89 -16.83
N ALA A 68 -17.98 14.96 -16.08
CA ALA A 68 -18.92 15.29 -15.01
C ALA A 68 -18.25 16.10 -13.88
N ALA A 69 -17.02 15.75 -13.49
CA ALA A 69 -16.23 16.54 -12.55
C ALA A 69 -15.94 17.95 -13.10
N THR A 70 -15.57 18.06 -14.36
CA THR A 70 -15.36 19.36 -15.04
C THR A 70 -16.59 20.26 -14.91
N GLN A 71 -17.79 19.69 -15.09
CA GLN A 71 -19.03 20.47 -14.92
C GLN A 71 -19.23 20.89 -13.46
N ARG A 72 -18.98 20.00 -12.49
CA ARG A 72 -19.10 20.32 -11.06
C ARG A 72 -18.15 21.44 -10.62
N TYR A 73 -16.90 21.42 -11.11
CA TYR A 73 -15.95 22.53 -10.84
C TYR A 73 -16.41 23.85 -11.46
N ARG A 74 -16.94 23.87 -12.68
CA ARG A 74 -17.53 25.06 -13.31
C ARG A 74 -18.71 25.61 -12.51
N ASP A 75 -19.50 24.74 -11.92
CA ASP A 75 -20.65 25.11 -11.07
C ASP A 75 -20.23 25.49 -9.63
N GLY A 76 -18.93 25.44 -9.31
CA GLY A 76 -18.39 25.72 -7.97
C GLY A 76 -18.77 24.69 -6.91
N LYS A 77 -19.13 23.46 -7.33
CA LYS A 77 -19.66 22.38 -6.46
C LYS A 77 -18.93 21.06 -6.71
N PRO A 78 -17.60 20.96 -6.48
CA PRO A 78 -16.91 19.68 -6.56
C PRO A 78 -17.51 18.69 -5.55
N ALA A 79 -17.59 17.42 -5.93
CA ALA A 79 -18.22 16.38 -5.12
C ALA A 79 -17.43 16.06 -3.84
N SER A 80 -16.10 16.16 -3.90
CA SER A 80 -15.19 15.87 -2.78
C SER A 80 -13.81 16.47 -3.04
N PRO A 81 -12.86 16.37 -2.08
CA PRO A 81 -11.47 16.73 -2.31
C PRO A 81 -10.75 15.94 -3.43
N ILE A 82 -11.27 14.76 -3.79
CA ILE A 82 -10.73 13.90 -4.87
C ILE A 82 -11.63 13.88 -6.13
N ASP A 83 -12.51 14.84 -6.29
CA ASP A 83 -13.37 14.94 -7.45
C ASP A 83 -12.56 15.12 -8.74
N GLY A 84 -12.69 14.20 -9.68
CA GLY A 84 -11.91 14.16 -10.92
C GLY A 84 -10.52 13.53 -10.81
N LEU A 85 -10.13 12.97 -9.64
CA LEU A 85 -8.86 12.26 -9.47
C LEU A 85 -8.85 10.97 -10.30
N PRO A 86 -7.90 10.80 -11.26
CA PRO A 86 -7.69 9.53 -11.92
C PRO A 86 -7.11 8.51 -10.95
N LEU A 87 -7.65 7.29 -10.90
CA LEU A 87 -7.08 6.21 -10.08
C LEU A 87 -7.38 4.82 -10.61
N GLY A 88 -6.59 3.83 -10.17
CA GLY A 88 -6.77 2.43 -10.45
C GLY A 88 -7.20 1.63 -9.23
N LEU A 89 -7.92 0.54 -9.45
CA LEU A 89 -8.35 -0.39 -8.40
C LEU A 89 -7.69 -1.75 -8.58
N LYS A 90 -7.03 -2.25 -7.53
CA LYS A 90 -6.50 -3.61 -7.53
C LYS A 90 -7.59 -4.61 -7.90
N ASP A 91 -7.26 -5.59 -8.73
CA ASP A 91 -8.22 -6.52 -9.34
C ASP A 91 -8.75 -7.60 -8.38
N LEU A 92 -8.89 -7.25 -7.12
CA LEU A 92 -9.64 -7.96 -6.06
C LEU A 92 -10.89 -7.18 -5.66
N ILE A 93 -10.92 -5.88 -5.96
CA ILE A 93 -11.95 -4.95 -5.51
C ILE A 93 -13.09 -4.95 -6.52
N GLN A 94 -14.25 -5.46 -6.13
CA GLN A 94 -15.40 -5.57 -7.02
C GLN A 94 -15.83 -4.21 -7.57
N THR A 95 -16.00 -4.19 -8.90
CA THR A 95 -16.46 -3.02 -9.66
C THR A 95 -17.58 -3.46 -10.58
N ALA A 96 -18.80 -2.99 -10.33
CA ALA A 96 -19.98 -3.39 -11.11
C ALA A 96 -19.78 -3.17 -12.61
N GLY A 97 -20.07 -4.20 -13.40
CA GLY A 97 -19.95 -4.16 -14.84
C GLY A 97 -18.52 -4.26 -15.40
N VAL A 98 -17.49 -4.39 -14.53
CA VAL A 98 -16.08 -4.49 -14.93
C VAL A 98 -15.50 -5.81 -14.46
N PRO A 99 -14.78 -6.58 -15.29
CA PRO A 99 -14.14 -7.82 -14.88
C PRO A 99 -13.32 -7.64 -13.59
N THR A 100 -13.50 -8.55 -12.64
CA THR A 100 -12.75 -8.58 -11.37
C THR A 100 -12.28 -10.01 -11.13
N GLN A 101 -11.03 -10.30 -11.50
CA GLN A 101 -10.55 -11.65 -11.76
C GLN A 101 -9.62 -12.20 -10.67
N ALA A 102 -9.27 -11.38 -9.68
CA ALA A 102 -8.43 -11.77 -8.53
C ALA A 102 -7.07 -12.40 -8.93
N GLY A 103 -6.59 -12.16 -10.16
CA GLY A 103 -5.38 -12.76 -10.71
C GLY A 103 -5.45 -14.30 -10.83
N SER A 104 -6.65 -14.89 -10.82
CA SER A 104 -6.87 -16.34 -10.81
C SER A 104 -7.75 -16.81 -11.97
N PRO A 105 -7.42 -17.93 -12.60
CA PRO A 105 -8.28 -18.55 -13.61
C PRO A 105 -9.69 -18.90 -13.10
N ILE A 106 -9.89 -19.03 -11.79
CA ILE A 106 -11.21 -19.29 -11.19
C ILE A 106 -12.21 -18.16 -11.49
N TYR A 107 -11.69 -16.94 -11.57
CA TYR A 107 -12.50 -15.75 -11.84
C TYR A 107 -12.29 -15.15 -13.24
N ASP A 108 -11.72 -15.92 -14.17
CA ASP A 108 -11.50 -15.43 -15.53
C ASP A 108 -12.82 -14.97 -16.17
N GLY A 109 -12.85 -13.69 -16.59
CA GLY A 109 -14.02 -13.05 -17.18
C GLY A 109 -15.18 -12.79 -16.21
N TRP A 110 -15.03 -13.03 -14.90
CA TRP A 110 -16.11 -12.75 -13.94
C TRP A 110 -16.38 -11.26 -13.78
N ILE A 111 -17.64 -10.88 -13.95
CA ILE A 111 -18.11 -9.49 -13.85
C ILE A 111 -19.09 -9.39 -12.67
N PRO A 112 -18.75 -8.64 -11.59
CA PRO A 112 -19.67 -8.42 -10.49
C PRO A 112 -20.86 -7.53 -10.88
N ASP A 113 -22.01 -7.77 -10.27
CA ASP A 113 -23.24 -6.97 -10.41
C ASP A 113 -23.28 -5.76 -9.47
N ARG A 114 -22.36 -5.66 -8.53
CA ARG A 114 -22.27 -4.62 -7.50
C ARG A 114 -20.85 -4.09 -7.33
N ASP A 115 -20.80 -2.82 -6.95
CA ASP A 115 -19.58 -2.22 -6.47
C ASP A 115 -19.28 -2.67 -5.03
N SER A 116 -18.01 -2.85 -4.70
CA SER A 116 -17.57 -2.86 -3.32
C SER A 116 -17.85 -1.51 -2.65
N PRO A 117 -17.92 -1.42 -1.30
CA PRO A 117 -17.99 -0.14 -0.60
C PRO A 117 -16.86 0.83 -1.00
N VAL A 118 -15.66 0.31 -1.27
CA VAL A 118 -14.50 1.09 -1.75
C VAL A 118 -14.79 1.69 -3.12
N THR A 119 -15.23 0.89 -4.08
CA THR A 119 -15.56 1.35 -5.44
C THR A 119 -16.70 2.36 -5.42
N ALA A 120 -17.78 2.05 -4.67
CA ALA A 120 -18.94 2.92 -4.54
C ALA A 120 -18.57 4.27 -3.89
N ALA A 121 -17.70 4.26 -2.88
CA ALA A 121 -17.20 5.47 -2.21
C ALA A 121 -16.44 6.37 -3.19
N LEU A 122 -15.51 5.82 -3.95
CA LEU A 122 -14.72 6.55 -4.94
C LEU A 122 -15.58 7.14 -6.06
N LYS A 123 -16.56 6.36 -6.58
CA LYS A 123 -17.50 6.87 -7.58
C LYS A 123 -18.36 8.02 -7.04
N ARG A 124 -18.89 7.91 -5.80
CA ARG A 124 -19.65 9.01 -5.16
C ARG A 124 -18.80 10.25 -4.94
N ALA A 125 -17.53 10.05 -4.58
CA ALA A 125 -16.57 11.13 -4.41
C ALA A 125 -16.15 11.80 -5.74
N GLY A 126 -16.57 11.26 -6.88
CA GLY A 126 -16.29 11.81 -8.20
C GLY A 126 -14.95 11.41 -8.80
N ALA A 127 -14.25 10.43 -8.22
CA ALA A 127 -12.99 9.95 -8.77
C ALA A 127 -13.18 9.29 -10.15
N ALA A 128 -12.21 9.45 -11.05
CA ALA A 128 -12.19 8.87 -12.38
C ALA A 128 -11.43 7.52 -12.35
N ILE A 129 -12.17 6.41 -12.24
CA ILE A 129 -11.57 5.08 -12.20
C ILE A 129 -11.15 4.67 -13.62
N ILE A 130 -9.81 4.58 -13.85
CA ILE A 130 -9.23 4.26 -15.16
C ILE A 130 -9.26 2.76 -15.46
N GLY A 131 -9.24 1.91 -14.42
CA GLY A 131 -9.26 0.47 -14.65
C GLY A 131 -8.90 -0.36 -13.44
N LYS A 132 -8.73 -1.67 -13.71
CA LYS A 132 -8.32 -2.68 -12.73
C LYS A 132 -6.84 -2.96 -12.89
N THR A 133 -6.09 -2.79 -11.78
CA THR A 133 -4.64 -3.00 -11.77
C THR A 133 -4.27 -4.43 -11.42
N ALA A 134 -3.22 -4.95 -12.05
CA ALA A 134 -2.76 -6.32 -11.91
C ALA A 134 -2.47 -6.70 -10.45
N THR A 135 -2.83 -7.91 -10.08
CA THR A 135 -2.55 -8.51 -8.77
C THR A 135 -1.99 -9.92 -8.94
N THR A 136 -1.32 -10.45 -7.92
CA THR A 136 -1.02 -11.88 -7.87
C THR A 136 -2.29 -12.66 -7.52
N GLU A 137 -2.30 -13.96 -7.83
CA GLU A 137 -3.45 -14.85 -7.56
C GLU A 137 -3.91 -14.71 -6.11
N PHE A 138 -5.17 -14.28 -5.92
CA PHE A 138 -5.79 -14.00 -4.62
C PHE A 138 -4.93 -13.15 -3.67
N ALA A 139 -4.15 -12.21 -4.22
CA ALA A 139 -3.21 -11.37 -3.48
C ALA A 139 -2.10 -12.14 -2.71
N TYR A 140 -1.90 -13.42 -2.96
CA TYR A 140 -0.93 -14.22 -2.21
C TYR A 140 0.01 -15.07 -3.09
N GLY A 141 -0.46 -15.59 -4.21
CA GLY A 141 0.21 -16.69 -4.91
C GLY A 141 1.03 -16.34 -6.14
N ALA A 142 0.38 -16.26 -7.28
CA ALA A 142 1.05 -16.28 -8.57
C ALA A 142 1.81 -14.99 -8.92
N ILE A 143 2.66 -15.13 -9.90
CA ILE A 143 3.34 -14.04 -10.57
C ILE A 143 2.30 -13.17 -11.29
N THR A 144 2.54 -11.88 -11.34
CA THR A 144 1.76 -10.89 -12.10
C THR A 144 2.49 -10.56 -13.40
N PRO A 145 1.80 -10.15 -14.47
CA PRO A 145 2.46 -9.66 -15.67
C PRO A 145 3.20 -8.32 -15.44
N ALA A 146 2.83 -7.57 -14.41
CA ALA A 146 3.38 -6.24 -14.15
C ALA A 146 4.89 -6.27 -13.91
N THR A 147 5.59 -5.32 -14.52
CA THR A 147 7.04 -5.13 -14.38
C THR A 147 7.38 -3.88 -13.59
N ASN A 148 8.61 -3.80 -13.06
CA ASN A 148 9.06 -2.63 -12.34
C ASN A 148 9.40 -1.49 -13.33
N PRO A 149 8.85 -0.26 -13.16
CA PRO A 149 9.07 0.84 -14.09
C PRO A 149 10.52 1.33 -14.17
N TYR A 150 11.37 1.02 -13.18
CA TYR A 150 12.78 1.39 -13.15
C TYR A 150 13.71 0.35 -13.80
N ASP A 151 13.28 -0.93 -13.87
CA ASP A 151 13.98 -2.02 -14.56
C ASP A 151 12.97 -3.14 -14.82
N HIS A 152 12.49 -3.27 -16.07
CA HIS A 152 11.45 -4.24 -16.45
C HIS A 152 11.88 -5.72 -16.26
N ALA A 153 13.17 -5.99 -16.00
CA ALA A 153 13.64 -7.32 -15.60
C ALA A 153 13.43 -7.61 -14.10
N ARG A 154 12.84 -6.69 -13.36
CA ARG A 154 12.58 -6.79 -11.93
C ARG A 154 11.09 -6.82 -11.61
N THR A 155 10.77 -7.43 -10.48
CA THR A 155 9.43 -7.38 -9.93
C THR A 155 9.09 -5.94 -9.47
N PRO A 156 7.85 -5.48 -9.65
CA PRO A 156 7.36 -4.25 -9.01
C PRO A 156 7.00 -4.47 -7.53
N GLY A 157 7.21 -5.68 -7.02
CA GLY A 157 6.71 -6.14 -5.72
C GLY A 157 5.28 -6.68 -5.80
N THR A 158 4.86 -7.40 -4.76
CA THR A 158 3.55 -8.07 -4.70
C THR A 158 2.83 -7.76 -3.38
N SER A 159 1.51 -7.91 -3.36
CA SER A 159 0.59 -8.38 -4.39
C SER A 159 -0.08 -7.24 -5.18
N SER A 160 -0.02 -5.97 -4.74
CA SER A 160 -0.57 -4.80 -5.46
C SER A 160 0.40 -4.34 -6.57
N SER A 161 0.83 -5.27 -7.40
CA SER A 161 1.91 -5.10 -8.39
C SER A 161 1.56 -4.04 -9.42
N GLY A 162 0.39 -4.16 -10.05
CA GLY A 162 -0.07 -3.20 -11.05
C GLY A 162 -0.35 -1.83 -10.47
N SER A 163 -0.94 -1.76 -9.24
CA SER A 163 -1.17 -0.48 -8.56
C SER A 163 0.14 0.27 -8.33
N ALA A 164 1.17 -0.44 -7.87
CA ALA A 164 2.48 0.15 -7.63
C ALA A 164 3.22 0.50 -8.93
N ALA A 165 3.17 -0.37 -9.92
CA ALA A 165 3.80 -0.11 -11.22
C ALA A 165 3.17 1.11 -11.91
N ALA A 166 1.83 1.21 -11.93
CA ALA A 166 1.11 2.33 -12.54
C ALA A 166 1.43 3.66 -11.86
N VAL A 167 1.47 3.70 -10.53
CA VAL A 167 1.86 4.92 -9.80
C VAL A 167 3.34 5.22 -10.01
N GLY A 168 4.23 4.23 -9.86
CA GLY A 168 5.67 4.43 -10.03
C GLY A 168 6.10 4.84 -11.43
N ASP A 169 5.35 4.45 -12.47
CA ASP A 169 5.59 4.87 -13.87
C ASP A 169 4.98 6.25 -14.20
N GLY A 170 4.09 6.77 -13.35
CA GLY A 170 3.36 8.00 -13.62
C GLY A 170 2.10 7.82 -14.48
N MET A 171 1.62 6.59 -14.64
CA MET A 171 0.33 6.28 -15.30
C MET A 171 -0.88 6.69 -14.46
N LEU A 172 -0.69 6.82 -13.15
CA LEU A 172 -1.73 7.20 -12.19
C LEU A 172 -1.14 8.08 -11.10
N PRO A 173 -1.85 9.11 -10.61
CA PRO A 173 -1.44 9.85 -9.42
C PRO A 173 -1.69 9.07 -8.13
N ALA A 174 -2.68 8.17 -8.13
CA ALA A 174 -2.99 7.29 -7.02
C ALA A 174 -3.64 5.96 -7.47
N ALA A 175 -3.53 4.93 -6.64
CA ALA A 175 -4.20 3.64 -6.84
C ALA A 175 -4.57 3.01 -5.50
N ILE A 176 -5.59 2.14 -5.51
CA ILE A 176 -6.00 1.37 -4.35
C ILE A 176 -5.40 -0.04 -4.43
N GLY A 177 -4.77 -0.44 -3.34
CA GLY A 177 -4.23 -1.78 -3.14
C GLY A 177 -4.84 -2.47 -1.92
N SER A 178 -4.31 -3.65 -1.60
CA SER A 178 -4.60 -4.35 -0.34
C SER A 178 -3.33 -4.94 0.25
N GLN A 179 -3.28 -5.10 1.57
CA GLN A 179 -2.13 -5.67 2.26
C GLN A 179 -2.54 -6.64 3.36
N LEU A 180 -2.00 -7.87 3.28
CA LEU A 180 -1.96 -8.81 4.39
C LEU A 180 -0.62 -8.72 5.13
N MET A 181 0.51 -8.85 4.43
CA MET A 181 1.87 -8.81 5.00
C MET A 181 2.60 -7.52 4.61
N SER A 182 2.80 -7.32 3.29
CA SER A 182 3.63 -6.23 2.77
C SER A 182 3.12 -5.66 1.43
N SER A 183 1.92 -6.04 1.02
CA SER A 183 1.46 -5.92 -0.38
C SER A 183 1.08 -4.51 -0.85
N VAL A 184 1.20 -3.49 -0.03
CA VAL A 184 1.14 -2.07 -0.37
C VAL A 184 2.51 -1.43 -0.16
N MET A 185 3.09 -1.64 1.01
CA MET A 185 4.31 -0.98 1.45
C MET A 185 5.51 -1.38 0.59
N ARG A 186 5.76 -2.69 0.42
CA ARG A 186 6.90 -3.19 -0.35
C ARG A 186 6.83 -2.83 -1.83
N PRO A 187 5.70 -3.02 -2.56
CA PRO A 187 5.59 -2.54 -3.94
C PRO A 187 5.81 -1.03 -4.06
N ALA A 188 5.30 -0.23 -3.12
CA ALA A 188 5.54 1.22 -3.11
C ALA A 188 7.04 1.55 -2.94
N SER A 189 7.75 0.82 -2.07
CA SER A 189 9.21 0.92 -1.92
C SER A 189 9.96 0.62 -3.22
N TYR A 190 9.57 -0.44 -3.93
CA TYR A 190 10.22 -0.88 -5.15
C TYR A 190 9.92 0.01 -6.36
N CYS A 191 8.78 0.70 -6.35
CA CYS A 191 8.32 1.56 -7.43
C CYS A 191 8.37 3.07 -7.08
N ALA A 192 9.11 3.46 -6.03
CA ALA A 192 9.44 4.84 -5.69
C ALA A 192 8.25 5.78 -5.49
N HIS A 193 7.26 5.39 -4.70
CA HIS A 193 6.14 6.27 -4.35
C HIS A 193 5.68 6.05 -2.91
N VAL A 194 4.78 6.88 -2.44
CA VAL A 194 4.19 6.77 -1.10
C VAL A 194 3.23 5.59 -1.07
N GLY A 195 3.44 4.67 -0.13
CA GLY A 195 2.50 3.60 0.19
C GLY A 195 1.95 3.79 1.59
N VAL A 196 0.63 3.66 1.74
CA VAL A 196 -0.05 3.81 3.02
C VAL A 196 -0.89 2.58 3.33
N LYS A 197 -0.61 1.97 4.46
CA LYS A 197 -1.44 0.97 5.11
C LYS A 197 -2.07 1.60 6.36
N PRO A 198 -3.37 1.92 6.36
CA PRO A 198 -4.00 2.53 7.53
C PRO A 198 -4.12 1.56 8.69
N THR A 199 -4.59 2.05 9.82
CA THR A 199 -5.06 1.22 10.94
C THR A 199 -6.04 0.16 10.45
N TYR A 200 -5.92 -1.08 10.96
CA TYR A 200 -6.87 -2.15 10.64
C TYR A 200 -8.32 -1.72 10.96
N GLY A 201 -9.21 -2.01 10.03
CA GLY A 201 -10.61 -1.69 10.19
C GLY A 201 -11.01 -0.26 9.82
N THR A 202 -10.07 0.60 9.44
CA THR A 202 -10.36 1.99 9.02
C THR A 202 -11.27 2.05 7.78
N ILE A 203 -11.16 1.09 6.88
CA ILE A 203 -11.94 1.00 5.64
C ILE A 203 -12.59 -0.37 5.56
N ARG A 204 -13.87 -0.42 5.16
CA ARG A 204 -14.61 -1.67 4.91
C ARG A 204 -13.96 -2.48 3.80
N GLN A 205 -14.05 -3.81 3.94
CA GLN A 205 -13.46 -4.78 3.02
C GLN A 205 -14.52 -5.67 2.34
N ASP A 206 -15.79 -5.36 2.52
CA ASP A 206 -16.87 -6.09 1.88
C ASP A 206 -16.70 -6.08 0.36
N ALA A 207 -17.00 -7.19 -0.30
CA ALA A 207 -16.86 -7.35 -1.74
C ALA A 207 -15.42 -7.10 -2.26
N ILE A 208 -14.43 -7.44 -1.44
CA ILE A 208 -13.05 -7.71 -1.81
C ILE A 208 -12.85 -9.21 -1.58
N HIS A 209 -12.15 -9.91 -2.50
CA HIS A 209 -11.95 -11.36 -2.34
C HIS A 209 -11.26 -11.66 -1.01
N PRO A 210 -11.87 -12.44 -0.10
CA PRO A 210 -11.30 -12.69 1.23
C PRO A 210 -10.14 -13.69 1.14
N PHE A 211 -9.07 -13.42 1.89
CA PHE A 211 -7.97 -14.33 2.12
C PHE A 211 -7.74 -14.53 3.63
N SER A 212 -7.55 -13.43 4.36
CA SER A 212 -7.41 -13.41 5.83
C SER A 212 -8.12 -12.17 6.40
N PRO A 213 -9.44 -12.23 6.61
CA PRO A 213 -10.26 -11.06 6.95
C PRO A 213 -9.79 -10.29 8.18
N SER A 214 -9.20 -10.95 9.20
CA SER A 214 -8.70 -10.28 10.41
C SER A 214 -7.34 -9.61 10.23
N GLY A 215 -6.67 -9.82 9.08
CA GLY A 215 -5.34 -9.31 8.79
C GLY A 215 -5.25 -8.38 7.57
N GLU A 216 -6.23 -8.43 6.66
CA GLU A 216 -6.19 -7.64 5.44
C GLU A 216 -6.52 -6.17 5.67
N HIS A 217 -5.89 -5.31 4.86
CA HIS A 217 -6.08 -3.87 4.87
C HIS A 217 -6.30 -3.38 3.44
N VAL A 218 -7.22 -2.44 3.26
CA VAL A 218 -7.23 -1.60 2.07
C VAL A 218 -6.16 -0.53 2.24
N GLY A 219 -5.31 -0.35 1.24
CA GLY A 219 -4.23 0.61 1.29
C GLY A 219 -4.17 1.49 0.04
N VAL A 220 -3.40 2.57 0.15
CA VAL A 220 -3.28 3.60 -0.88
C VAL A 220 -1.85 3.68 -1.38
N HIS A 221 -1.69 3.72 -2.69
CA HIS A 221 -0.48 4.11 -3.41
C HIS A 221 -0.69 5.52 -3.95
N ALA A 222 0.27 6.43 -3.77
CA ALA A 222 0.17 7.79 -4.31
C ALA A 222 1.55 8.40 -4.56
N HIS A 223 1.65 9.36 -5.48
CA HIS A 223 2.87 10.12 -5.70
C HIS A 223 3.19 11.04 -4.53
N ALA A 224 2.17 11.72 -4.00
CA ALA A 224 2.30 12.69 -2.93
C ALA A 224 1.63 12.18 -1.64
N LEU A 225 2.25 12.50 -0.50
CA LEU A 225 1.71 12.13 0.82
C LEU A 225 0.36 12.79 1.09
N GLU A 226 0.15 14.02 0.58
CA GLU A 226 -1.14 14.71 0.71
C GLU A 226 -2.24 14.07 -0.13
N ASP A 227 -1.93 13.55 -1.32
CA ASP A 227 -2.89 12.82 -2.14
C ASP A 227 -3.26 11.49 -1.48
N ALA A 228 -2.28 10.79 -0.90
CA ALA A 228 -2.53 9.59 -0.10
C ALA A 228 -3.49 9.85 1.07
N TRP A 229 -3.31 10.97 1.79
CA TRP A 229 -4.20 11.37 2.87
C TRP A 229 -5.61 11.67 2.37
N GLN A 230 -5.77 12.43 1.27
CA GLN A 230 -7.07 12.79 0.72
C GLN A 230 -7.85 11.56 0.25
N VAL A 231 -7.18 10.63 -0.43
CA VAL A 231 -7.80 9.37 -0.86
C VAL A 231 -8.21 8.54 0.34
N LEU A 232 -7.31 8.36 1.32
CA LEU A 232 -7.58 7.60 2.53
C LEU A 232 -8.74 8.20 3.34
N LYS A 233 -8.73 9.53 3.53
CA LYS A 233 -9.77 10.26 4.27
C LYS A 233 -11.13 10.13 3.61
N THR A 234 -11.17 10.28 2.27
CA THR A 234 -12.40 10.12 1.49
C THR A 234 -12.93 8.69 1.60
N LEU A 235 -12.08 7.68 1.43
CA LEU A 235 -12.50 6.28 1.58
C LEU A 235 -13.03 5.98 2.98
N ALA A 236 -12.31 6.39 4.02
CA ALA A 236 -12.74 6.15 5.39
C ALA A 236 -14.07 6.84 5.73
N THR A 237 -14.33 8.01 5.14
CA THR A 237 -15.58 8.76 5.35
C THR A 237 -16.73 8.12 4.56
N GLU A 238 -16.52 7.81 3.28
CA GLU A 238 -17.59 7.40 2.35
C GLU A 238 -17.91 5.90 2.38
N ALA A 239 -16.88 5.04 2.53
CA ALA A 239 -17.07 3.60 2.69
C ALA A 239 -17.36 3.22 4.16
N GLY A 240 -16.80 3.99 5.08
CA GLY A 240 -16.88 3.73 6.51
C GLY A 240 -15.94 2.63 7.00
N PRO A 241 -15.81 2.45 8.32
CA PRO A 241 -14.98 1.43 8.93
C PRO A 241 -15.62 0.04 8.91
N ILE A 242 -14.82 -0.98 9.17
CA ILE A 242 -15.34 -2.30 9.55
C ILE A 242 -16.18 -2.16 10.83
N PRO A 243 -17.36 -2.82 10.93
CA PRO A 243 -18.17 -2.75 12.12
C PRO A 243 -17.39 -3.08 13.40
N GLY A 244 -17.45 -2.19 14.40
CA GLY A 244 -16.69 -2.31 15.65
C GLY A 244 -15.35 -1.58 15.66
N SER A 245 -14.86 -1.09 14.51
CA SER A 245 -13.67 -0.24 14.41
C SER A 245 -14.02 1.24 14.48
N ARG A 246 -13.04 2.08 14.89
CA ARG A 246 -13.30 3.54 15.09
C ARG A 246 -13.28 4.34 13.79
N GLY A 247 -12.67 3.82 12.73
CA GLY A 247 -12.45 4.56 11.49
C GLY A 247 -11.34 5.61 11.59
N LEU A 248 -11.16 6.40 10.53
CA LEU A 248 -10.12 7.42 10.44
C LEU A 248 -10.55 8.72 11.10
N THR A 249 -9.78 9.18 12.06
CA THR A 249 -9.93 10.51 12.66
C THR A 249 -8.83 11.45 12.17
N GLY A 250 -9.09 12.76 12.18
CA GLY A 250 -8.11 13.76 11.77
C GLY A 250 -8.72 14.86 10.90
N PRO A 251 -7.93 15.88 10.54
CA PRO A 251 -8.37 17.01 9.72
C PRO A 251 -8.74 16.58 8.30
N ASP A 252 -9.47 17.41 7.57
CA ASP A 252 -9.80 17.15 6.17
C ASP A 252 -8.56 17.31 5.26
N GLU A 253 -7.72 18.27 5.54
CA GLU A 253 -6.41 18.44 4.89
C GLU A 253 -5.37 17.52 5.52
N ILE A 254 -4.25 17.29 4.80
CA ILE A 254 -3.13 16.53 5.39
C ILE A 254 -2.74 17.12 6.75
N PRO A 255 -2.52 16.30 7.77
CA PRO A 255 -2.10 16.77 9.09
C PRO A 255 -0.84 17.64 9.02
N ALA A 256 -0.84 18.73 9.80
CA ALA A 256 0.29 19.64 9.86
C ALA A 256 1.56 18.90 10.30
N LYS A 257 2.70 19.31 9.72
CA LYS A 257 4.01 18.71 10.01
C LYS A 257 4.30 18.71 11.51
N ARG A 258 4.66 17.56 12.05
CA ARG A 258 5.07 17.38 13.45
C ARG A 258 6.37 16.58 13.50
N ALA A 259 7.42 17.21 13.99
CA ALA A 259 8.68 16.50 14.25
C ALA A 259 8.44 15.40 15.29
N PRO A 260 8.80 14.14 15.04
CA PRO A 260 8.88 13.14 16.10
C PRO A 260 10.00 13.53 17.06
N LYS A 261 9.81 13.27 18.34
CA LYS A 261 10.87 13.46 19.34
C LYS A 261 11.79 12.26 19.41
N ARG A 262 11.19 11.07 19.37
CA ARG A 262 11.89 9.82 19.62
C ARG A 262 11.32 8.69 18.74
N LEU A 263 12.16 8.06 17.94
CA LEU A 263 11.79 6.93 17.08
C LEU A 263 12.65 5.71 17.42
N MET A 264 12.03 4.56 17.61
CA MET A 264 12.75 3.29 17.72
C MET A 264 13.13 2.82 16.32
N ARG A 265 14.40 2.51 16.08
CA ARG A 265 14.81 1.82 14.87
C ARG A 265 14.40 0.35 14.93
N MET A 266 13.95 -0.18 13.79
CA MET A 266 13.51 -1.56 13.63
C MET A 266 14.54 -2.33 12.81
N TYR A 267 14.83 -3.54 13.24
CA TYR A 267 15.70 -4.46 12.51
C TYR A 267 14.94 -5.61 11.88
N THR A 268 14.12 -6.32 12.64
CA THR A 268 13.54 -7.63 12.29
C THR A 268 14.63 -8.62 11.82
N THR A 269 14.28 -9.84 11.50
CA THR A 269 15.19 -10.79 10.81
C THR A 269 15.56 -10.34 9.39
N GLY A 270 14.83 -9.35 8.83
CA GLY A 270 15.14 -8.75 7.54
C GLY A 270 16.43 -7.96 7.51
N TRP A 271 16.87 -7.41 8.65
CA TRP A 271 18.14 -6.69 8.73
C TRP A 271 19.34 -7.59 8.43
N ASP A 272 19.29 -8.87 8.84
CA ASP A 272 20.40 -9.81 8.67
C ASP A 272 20.69 -10.11 7.19
N ILE A 273 19.65 -10.06 6.34
CA ILE A 273 19.76 -10.29 4.91
C ILE A 273 19.91 -8.99 4.09
N ALA A 274 19.76 -7.82 4.72
CA ALA A 274 19.95 -6.54 4.05
C ALA A 274 21.42 -6.33 3.69
N ARG A 275 21.67 -5.99 2.41
CA ARG A 275 23.05 -5.72 1.93
C ARG A 275 23.60 -4.43 2.53
N PRO A 276 24.96 -4.29 2.58
CA PRO A 276 25.59 -3.08 3.14
C PRO A 276 25.09 -1.78 2.50
N SER A 277 24.92 -1.74 1.18
CA SER A 277 24.43 -0.53 0.48
C SER A 277 23.05 -0.04 0.98
N LEU A 278 22.17 -0.96 1.39
CA LEU A 278 20.85 -0.61 1.94
C LEU A 278 20.99 -0.12 3.37
N ARG A 279 21.83 -0.80 4.17
CA ARG A 279 22.14 -0.38 5.54
C ARG A 279 22.76 1.02 5.56
N ASP A 280 23.73 1.29 4.70
CA ASP A 280 24.39 2.59 4.58
C ASP A 280 23.40 3.70 4.18
N ALA A 281 22.50 3.43 3.23
CA ALA A 281 21.44 4.38 2.85
C ALA A 281 20.49 4.70 4.02
N PHE A 282 20.13 3.68 4.80
CA PHE A 282 19.28 3.85 5.98
C PHE A 282 19.99 4.62 7.10
N GLU A 283 21.26 4.25 7.43
CA GLU A 283 22.06 4.97 8.43
C GLU A 283 22.24 6.45 8.05
N GLY A 284 22.46 6.73 6.76
CA GLY A 284 22.53 8.10 6.25
C GLY A 284 21.24 8.90 6.50
N ALA A 285 20.06 8.28 6.33
CA ALA A 285 18.80 8.91 6.65
C ALA A 285 18.61 9.13 8.15
N LEU A 286 18.96 8.14 8.98
CA LEU A 286 18.90 8.26 10.44
C LEU A 286 19.80 9.37 10.97
N SER A 287 21.03 9.52 10.40
CA SER A 287 21.94 10.61 10.74
C SER A 287 21.32 11.98 10.46
N LYS A 288 20.73 12.17 9.26
CA LYS A 288 20.04 13.43 8.93
C LYS A 288 18.89 13.75 9.90
N LEU A 289 18.10 12.74 10.28
CA LEU A 289 17.01 12.92 11.24
C LEU A 289 17.53 13.26 12.63
N SER A 290 18.63 12.65 13.06
CA SER A 290 19.29 12.96 14.33
C SER A 290 19.86 14.38 14.33
N ASP A 291 20.49 14.81 13.24
CA ASP A 291 20.98 16.19 13.07
C ASP A 291 19.82 17.20 13.09
N ALA A 292 18.63 16.79 12.65
CA ALA A 292 17.39 17.57 12.72
C ALA A 292 16.69 17.50 14.10
N GLY A 293 17.27 16.81 15.07
CA GLY A 293 16.83 16.77 16.47
C GLY A 293 15.94 15.59 16.86
N VAL A 294 15.84 14.56 16.03
CA VAL A 294 15.11 13.33 16.37
C VAL A 294 16.01 12.38 17.15
N ASP A 295 15.59 11.94 18.33
CA ASP A 295 16.27 10.89 19.09
C ASP A 295 15.96 9.51 18.49
N ILE A 296 16.95 8.88 17.84
CA ILE A 296 16.83 7.53 17.28
C ILE A 296 17.33 6.55 18.33
N VAL A 297 16.43 5.69 18.83
CA VAL A 297 16.76 4.76 19.91
C VAL A 297 16.87 3.33 19.43
N GLU A 298 17.86 2.63 19.98
CA GLU A 298 18.06 1.20 19.76
C GLU A 298 17.07 0.37 20.57
N PRO A 299 16.64 -0.80 20.08
CA PRO A 299 15.81 -1.73 20.87
C PRO A 299 16.43 -2.05 22.24
N THR A 300 17.75 -2.21 22.31
CA THR A 300 18.48 -2.50 23.54
C THR A 300 18.47 -1.38 24.58
N SER A 301 17.92 -0.21 24.26
CA SER A 301 17.86 0.95 25.18
C SER A 301 16.90 0.75 26.36
N SER A 302 15.90 -0.15 26.20
CA SER A 302 15.05 -0.60 27.31
C SER A 302 14.58 -2.04 27.11
N PRO A 303 14.30 -2.78 28.20
CA PRO A 303 13.75 -4.13 28.10
C PRO A 303 12.40 -4.21 27.35
N ALA A 304 11.59 -3.17 27.42
CA ALA A 304 10.31 -3.10 26.74
C ALA A 304 10.50 -2.97 25.22
N LEU A 305 11.43 -2.11 24.76
CA LEU A 305 11.75 -1.95 23.35
C LEU A 305 12.44 -3.19 22.76
N GLN A 306 13.31 -3.86 23.56
CA GLN A 306 13.90 -5.14 23.12
C GLN A 306 12.83 -6.22 22.94
N ALA A 307 11.87 -6.32 23.85
CA ALA A 307 10.76 -7.27 23.74
C ALA A 307 9.88 -6.98 22.50
N LEU A 308 9.74 -5.70 22.09
CA LEU A 308 9.06 -5.35 20.84
C LEU A 308 9.84 -5.82 19.60
N GLU A 309 11.16 -5.67 19.60
CA GLU A 309 11.99 -6.16 18.48
C GLU A 309 11.92 -7.69 18.36
N ASP A 310 11.90 -8.39 19.50
CA ASP A 310 11.71 -9.85 19.53
C ASP A 310 10.32 -10.25 18.97
N ASP A 311 9.28 -9.47 19.25
CA ASP A 311 7.95 -9.66 18.68
C ASP A 311 7.92 -9.35 17.16
N PHE A 312 8.62 -8.29 16.72
CA PHE A 312 8.73 -7.95 15.30
C PHE A 312 9.31 -9.11 14.49
N ALA A 313 10.31 -9.80 15.03
CA ALA A 313 10.93 -10.95 14.38
C ALA A 313 9.96 -12.15 14.18
N ARG A 314 8.87 -12.23 14.95
CA ARG A 314 7.89 -13.33 14.92
C ARG A 314 6.60 -12.97 14.17
N ALA A 315 6.42 -11.72 13.77
CA ALA A 315 5.16 -11.23 13.20
C ALA A 315 4.74 -11.98 11.92
N ASP A 316 5.72 -12.37 11.10
CA ASP A 316 5.49 -13.10 9.85
C ASP A 316 4.86 -14.47 10.07
N GLU A 317 5.37 -15.22 11.06
CA GLU A 317 4.85 -16.53 11.47
C GLU A 317 3.40 -16.41 11.97
N CYS A 318 3.13 -15.43 12.82
CA CYS A 318 1.79 -15.20 13.36
C CYS A 318 0.78 -14.91 12.24
N ILE A 319 1.13 -14.03 11.27
CA ILE A 319 0.26 -13.75 10.12
C ILE A 319 0.00 -15.03 9.32
N ALA A 320 1.02 -15.85 9.09
CA ALA A 320 0.88 -17.09 8.33
C ALA A 320 -0.07 -18.09 9.02
N GLU A 321 0.02 -18.24 10.34
CA GLU A 321 -0.88 -19.11 11.12
C GLU A 321 -2.33 -18.61 11.08
N VAL A 322 -2.54 -17.29 11.30
CA VAL A 322 -3.87 -16.71 11.23
C VAL A 322 -4.44 -16.87 9.81
N ALA A 323 -3.66 -16.57 8.79
CA ALA A 323 -4.09 -16.68 7.40
C ALA A 323 -4.40 -18.13 6.99
N ALA A 324 -3.62 -19.11 7.46
CA ALA A 324 -3.88 -20.52 7.20
C ALA A 324 -5.25 -20.97 7.72
N PHE A 325 -5.68 -20.49 8.88
CA PHE A 325 -7.01 -20.84 9.40
C PHE A 325 -8.12 -20.09 8.67
N GLU A 326 -7.94 -18.78 8.41
CA GLU A 326 -8.99 -17.93 7.85
C GLU A 326 -9.22 -18.17 6.36
N MET A 327 -8.18 -18.57 5.60
CA MET A 327 -8.32 -18.85 4.17
C MET A 327 -9.20 -20.08 3.86
N ARG A 328 -9.52 -20.92 4.84
CA ARG A 328 -10.39 -22.11 4.64
C ARG A 328 -11.65 -21.79 3.85
N TRP A 329 -12.21 -20.61 4.06
CA TRP A 329 -13.26 -20.07 3.23
C TRP A 329 -12.70 -18.89 2.39
N PRO A 330 -12.79 -18.94 1.05
CA PRO A 330 -13.50 -19.94 0.22
C PRO A 330 -12.59 -21.07 -0.33
N PHE A 331 -11.31 -21.15 0.04
CA PHE A 331 -10.32 -22.00 -0.62
C PHE A 331 -10.62 -23.51 -0.51
N PHE A 332 -11.23 -23.97 0.57
CA PHE A 332 -11.67 -25.38 0.67
C PHE A 332 -12.80 -25.72 -0.33
N GLU A 333 -13.64 -24.74 -0.70
CA GLU A 333 -14.64 -24.95 -1.74
C GLU A 333 -13.95 -25.05 -3.12
N TYR A 334 -13.04 -24.15 -3.43
CA TYR A 334 -12.29 -24.22 -4.69
C TYR A 334 -11.50 -25.51 -4.84
N GLU A 335 -10.90 -26.00 -3.75
CA GLU A 335 -10.21 -27.30 -3.74
C GLU A 335 -11.15 -28.47 -4.01
N ARG A 336 -12.34 -28.51 -3.40
CA ARG A 336 -13.39 -29.53 -3.66
C ARG A 336 -13.89 -29.48 -5.11
N GLU A 337 -13.90 -28.31 -5.72
CA GLU A 337 -14.23 -28.14 -7.14
C GLU A 337 -13.09 -28.55 -8.09
N GLY A 338 -11.94 -28.92 -7.52
CA GLY A 338 -10.79 -29.42 -8.27
C GLY A 338 -9.85 -28.33 -8.80
N HIS A 339 -9.99 -27.11 -8.32
CA HIS A 339 -9.09 -26.02 -8.70
C HIS A 339 -7.67 -26.24 -8.18
N ARG A 340 -6.70 -25.73 -8.94
CA ARG A 340 -5.28 -25.75 -8.61
C ARG A 340 -4.78 -24.34 -8.39
N PHE A 341 -3.92 -24.18 -7.40
CA PHE A 341 -3.35 -22.90 -7.01
C PHE A 341 -1.85 -22.85 -7.24
N HIS A 342 -1.32 -21.63 -7.32
CA HIS A 342 0.11 -21.41 -7.25
C HIS A 342 0.71 -22.09 -6.00
N THR A 343 1.94 -22.60 -6.11
CA THR A 343 2.60 -23.39 -5.06
C THR A 343 2.63 -22.72 -3.69
N ARG A 344 2.67 -21.40 -3.64
CA ARG A 344 2.66 -20.65 -2.38
C ARG A 344 1.29 -20.72 -1.68
N ILE A 345 0.19 -20.60 -2.42
CA ILE A 345 -1.17 -20.80 -1.89
C ILE A 345 -1.32 -22.26 -1.48
N GLN A 346 -0.84 -23.18 -2.30
CA GLN A 346 -0.94 -24.62 -2.02
C GLN A 346 -0.27 -24.99 -0.70
N ARG A 347 0.93 -24.47 -0.42
CA ARG A 347 1.63 -24.71 0.87
C ARG A 347 0.86 -24.16 2.07
N LEU A 348 0.24 -22.98 1.94
CA LEU A 348 -0.58 -22.44 3.02
C LEU A 348 -1.89 -23.22 3.19
N LEU A 349 -2.45 -23.74 2.10
CA LEU A 349 -3.63 -24.61 2.13
C LEU A 349 -3.33 -25.97 2.81
N GLU A 350 -2.14 -26.54 2.59
CA GLU A 350 -1.66 -27.71 3.33
C GLU A 350 -1.64 -27.42 4.84
N ARG A 351 -1.09 -26.26 5.24
CA ARG A 351 -1.13 -25.82 6.64
C ARG A 351 -2.57 -25.58 7.13
N ALA A 352 -3.46 -25.07 6.28
CA ALA A 352 -4.88 -24.86 6.59
C ALA A 352 -5.64 -26.15 6.93
N HIS A 353 -5.24 -27.28 6.35
CA HIS A 353 -5.81 -28.60 6.71
C HIS A 353 -5.34 -29.10 8.09
N GLU A 354 -4.15 -28.71 8.52
CA GLU A 354 -3.53 -29.20 9.76
C GLU A 354 -3.82 -28.31 10.98
N ILE A 355 -3.87 -26.97 10.78
CA ILE A 355 -4.02 -26.00 11.88
C ILE A 355 -5.33 -26.23 12.64
N THR A 356 -5.24 -26.27 13.95
CA THR A 356 -6.41 -26.42 14.83
C THR A 356 -7.01 -25.07 15.23
N LEU A 357 -8.22 -25.09 15.79
CA LEU A 357 -8.82 -23.88 16.38
C LEU A 357 -8.00 -23.37 17.57
N ASP A 358 -7.35 -24.25 18.33
CA ASP A 358 -6.51 -23.88 19.47
C ASP A 358 -5.23 -23.20 19.01
N ASP A 359 -4.60 -23.65 17.92
CA ASP A 359 -3.46 -22.98 17.28
C ASP A 359 -3.85 -21.56 16.83
N TYR A 360 -4.97 -21.44 16.13
CA TYR A 360 -5.52 -20.16 15.69
C TYR A 360 -5.79 -19.20 16.85
N ASN A 361 -6.47 -19.67 17.91
CA ASN A 361 -6.73 -18.87 19.09
C ASN A 361 -5.43 -18.45 19.79
N THR A 362 -4.42 -19.31 19.82
CA THR A 362 -3.09 -19.00 20.35
C THR A 362 -2.41 -17.90 19.55
N ALA A 363 -2.48 -17.98 18.21
CA ALA A 363 -1.93 -16.94 17.33
C ALA A 363 -2.66 -15.59 17.51
N LEU A 364 -3.98 -15.59 17.63
CA LEU A 364 -4.76 -14.39 17.90
C LEU A 364 -4.42 -13.76 19.26
N ALA A 365 -4.32 -14.57 20.30
CA ALA A 365 -3.96 -14.09 21.65
C ALA A 365 -2.54 -13.47 21.66
N TRP A 366 -1.59 -14.07 20.94
CA TRP A 366 -0.25 -13.50 20.79
C TRP A 366 -0.28 -12.18 20.01
N LYS A 367 -1.03 -12.11 18.90
CA LYS A 367 -1.24 -10.89 18.10
C LYS A 367 -1.80 -9.74 18.94
N ASP A 368 -2.80 -10.01 19.78
CA ASP A 368 -3.39 -9.01 20.66
C ASP A 368 -2.38 -8.55 21.73
N ALA A 369 -1.67 -9.47 22.38
CA ALA A 369 -0.65 -9.14 23.35
C ALA A 369 0.53 -8.36 22.74
N PHE A 370 0.92 -8.66 21.51
CA PHE A 370 1.92 -7.89 20.76
C PHE A 370 1.44 -6.46 20.51
N ARG A 371 0.21 -6.27 20.02
CA ARG A 371 -0.37 -4.93 19.84
C ARG A 371 -0.44 -4.14 21.15
N ASP A 372 -0.80 -4.79 22.26
CA ASP A 372 -0.85 -4.15 23.59
C ASP A 372 0.53 -3.70 24.06
N ARG A 373 1.57 -4.53 23.89
CA ARG A 373 2.96 -4.14 24.20
C ARG A 373 3.42 -2.96 23.33
N TYR A 374 3.12 -2.98 22.05
CA TYR A 374 3.43 -1.86 21.17
C TYR A 374 2.68 -0.57 21.60
N THR A 375 1.41 -0.68 21.94
CA THR A 375 0.63 0.46 22.42
C THR A 375 1.21 1.05 23.72
N ALA A 376 1.68 0.20 24.63
CA ALA A 376 2.32 0.64 25.87
C ALA A 376 3.61 1.45 25.65
N SER A 377 4.34 1.19 24.54
CA SER A 377 5.58 1.90 24.21
C SER A 377 5.41 3.39 23.87
N VAL A 378 4.16 3.87 23.72
CA VAL A 378 3.85 5.30 23.47
C VAL A 378 4.41 6.23 24.55
N GLN A 379 4.75 5.72 25.73
CA GLN A 379 5.40 6.47 26.80
C GLN A 379 6.91 6.67 26.54
N GLU A 380 7.51 5.84 25.69
CA GLU A 380 8.94 5.84 25.41
C GLU A 380 9.29 6.39 24.02
N ILE A 381 8.44 6.14 23.01
CA ILE A 381 8.68 6.48 21.60
C ILE A 381 7.44 7.08 20.93
N ASP A 382 7.63 7.88 19.90
CA ASP A 382 6.53 8.41 19.05
C ASP A 382 6.09 7.41 17.97
N GLY A 383 6.94 6.43 17.66
CA GLY A 383 6.72 5.41 16.64
C GLY A 383 8.01 4.66 16.28
N VAL A 384 7.94 3.89 15.22
CA VAL A 384 9.06 3.05 14.74
C VAL A 384 9.47 3.47 13.34
N ILE A 385 10.79 3.43 13.07
CA ILE A 385 11.39 3.71 11.77
C ILE A 385 12.24 2.52 11.31
N GLY A 386 12.13 2.15 10.02
CA GLY A 386 12.86 1.03 9.46
C GLY A 386 12.95 1.08 7.92
N LEU A 387 13.65 0.13 7.34
CA LEU A 387 13.54 -0.15 5.93
C LEU A 387 12.16 -0.73 5.62
N THR A 388 11.61 -0.43 4.44
CA THR A 388 10.36 -1.05 4.00
C THR A 388 10.58 -2.48 3.48
N ALA A 389 11.75 -2.76 2.95
CA ALA A 389 12.15 -4.09 2.49
C ALA A 389 13.65 -4.29 2.74
N PRO A 390 14.12 -5.53 2.95
CA PRO A 390 15.53 -5.83 3.18
C PRO A 390 16.35 -5.82 1.87
N GLU A 391 15.74 -5.46 0.76
CA GLU A 391 16.31 -5.48 -0.57
C GLU A 391 15.68 -4.40 -1.47
N VAL A 392 16.38 -3.94 -2.48
CA VAL A 392 15.78 -3.26 -3.64
C VAL A 392 15.02 -4.28 -4.49
N ALA A 393 14.16 -3.84 -5.40
CA ALA A 393 13.39 -4.73 -6.26
C ALA A 393 14.27 -5.87 -6.83
N PRO A 394 14.02 -7.14 -6.49
CA PRO A 394 14.83 -8.25 -6.98
C PRO A 394 14.59 -8.51 -8.47
N ARG A 395 15.59 -9.12 -9.14
CA ARG A 395 15.45 -9.57 -10.53
C ARG A 395 14.59 -10.82 -10.62
N GLY A 396 13.86 -10.91 -11.75
CA GLY A 396 12.90 -11.99 -12.02
C GLY A 396 11.52 -11.66 -11.50
N LEU A 397 10.49 -11.86 -12.33
CA LEU A 397 9.11 -11.58 -11.96
C LEU A 397 8.54 -12.65 -11.00
N GLU A 398 9.19 -13.81 -10.93
CA GLU A 398 8.91 -14.90 -9.99
C GLU A 398 9.37 -14.59 -8.56
N ASN A 399 10.27 -13.62 -8.39
CA ASN A 399 10.75 -13.21 -7.08
C ASN A 399 9.83 -12.14 -6.49
N LEU A 400 9.05 -12.54 -5.51
CA LEU A 400 8.04 -11.67 -4.89
C LEU A 400 8.63 -10.64 -3.93
N GLY A 401 9.93 -10.73 -3.59
CA GLY A 401 10.56 -9.97 -2.53
C GLY A 401 10.17 -10.45 -1.13
N ASN A 402 10.79 -9.87 -0.10
CA ASN A 402 10.70 -10.34 1.28
C ASN A 402 9.76 -9.44 2.12
N PRO A 403 8.77 -9.99 2.86
CA PRO A 403 7.81 -9.21 3.64
C PRO A 403 8.28 -8.80 5.05
N LEU A 404 9.37 -9.36 5.57
CA LEU A 404 9.77 -9.31 6.98
C LEU A 404 9.73 -7.92 7.61
N MET A 405 10.14 -6.87 6.87
CA MET A 405 10.14 -5.50 7.38
C MET A 405 8.73 -4.90 7.55
N CYS A 406 7.73 -5.38 6.80
CA CYS A 406 6.36 -4.84 6.85
C CYS A 406 5.42 -5.67 7.74
N SER A 407 5.73 -6.93 7.96
CA SER A 407 4.89 -7.86 8.72
C SER A 407 4.54 -7.38 10.12
N PRO A 408 5.42 -6.71 10.89
CA PRO A 408 5.08 -6.19 12.21
C PRO A 408 3.87 -5.25 12.21
N ALA A 409 3.86 -4.23 11.36
CA ALA A 409 2.75 -3.27 11.25
C ALA A 409 1.45 -3.95 10.82
N SER A 410 1.54 -4.95 9.93
CA SER A 410 0.37 -5.70 9.46
C SER A 410 -0.18 -6.60 10.55
N CYS A 411 0.69 -7.31 11.27
CA CYS A 411 0.30 -8.19 12.38
C CYS A 411 -0.43 -7.43 13.48
N MET A 412 0.13 -6.31 13.94
CA MET A 412 -0.50 -5.46 14.96
C MET A 412 -1.77 -4.75 14.47
N GLY A 413 -1.99 -4.65 13.16
CA GLY A 413 -3.02 -3.78 12.59
C GLY A 413 -2.69 -2.29 12.75
N ALA A 414 -1.46 -1.93 13.08
CA ALA A 414 -1.01 -0.55 13.25
C ALA A 414 -0.82 0.17 11.90
N PRO A 415 -1.07 1.48 11.78
CA PRO A 415 -0.86 2.20 10.54
C PRO A 415 0.62 2.28 10.17
N ALA A 416 0.93 2.20 8.88
CA ALA A 416 2.28 2.34 8.36
C ALA A 416 2.32 3.14 7.06
N ILE A 417 3.40 3.89 6.87
CA ILE A 417 3.69 4.67 5.67
C ILE A 417 5.09 4.32 5.18
N THR A 418 5.24 4.10 3.88
CA THR A 418 6.55 4.10 3.22
C THR A 418 6.74 5.37 2.41
N LEU A 419 7.92 5.97 2.57
CA LEU A 419 8.35 7.14 1.81
C LEU A 419 9.46 6.73 0.81
N PRO A 420 9.46 7.22 -0.43
CA PRO A 420 10.49 6.93 -1.43
C PRO A 420 11.76 7.76 -1.18
N ALA A 421 12.25 7.75 0.07
CA ALA A 421 13.28 8.65 0.56
C ALA A 421 14.71 8.14 0.39
N LEU A 422 14.87 6.86 0.03
CA LEU A 422 16.17 6.20 -0.05
C LEU A 422 16.46 5.67 -1.46
N SER A 423 17.74 5.43 -1.73
CA SER A 423 18.17 4.69 -2.91
C SER A 423 19.36 3.81 -2.56
N ALA A 424 19.43 2.63 -3.18
CA ALA A 424 20.59 1.73 -3.10
C ALA A 424 20.78 1.04 -4.45
N ASP A 425 22.03 0.85 -4.84
CA ASP A 425 22.38 0.19 -6.11
C ASP A 425 21.70 0.83 -7.37
N GLY A 426 21.42 2.13 -7.34
CA GLY A 426 20.74 2.86 -8.41
C GLY A 426 19.23 2.58 -8.53
N LEU A 427 18.62 1.97 -7.52
CA LEU A 427 17.20 1.61 -7.46
C LEU A 427 16.49 2.23 -6.24
N PRO A 428 15.16 2.36 -6.28
CA PRO A 428 14.38 2.86 -5.15
C PRO A 428 14.47 1.95 -3.92
N LEU A 429 14.41 2.59 -2.76
CA LEU A 429 14.31 1.92 -1.47
C LEU A 429 13.42 2.78 -0.55
N GLY A 430 12.42 2.15 0.08
CA GLY A 430 11.47 2.86 0.96
C GLY A 430 11.96 2.96 2.39
N LEU A 431 11.73 4.11 2.99
CA LEU A 431 11.81 4.33 4.43
C LEU A 431 10.43 4.11 5.05
N GLN A 432 10.30 3.17 5.99
CA GLN A 432 9.05 2.84 6.64
C GLN A 432 8.91 3.54 7.99
N LEU A 433 7.71 4.06 8.24
CA LEU A 433 7.26 4.55 9.55
C LEU A 433 6.06 3.73 10.01
N ILE A 434 6.05 3.34 11.29
CA ILE A 434 4.92 2.64 11.92
C ILE A 434 4.40 3.52 13.05
N GLY A 435 3.10 3.83 12.99
CA GLY A 435 2.39 4.60 14.02
C GLY A 435 1.60 3.70 14.97
N TYR A 436 0.95 4.32 15.92
CA TYR A 436 0.06 3.62 16.88
C TYR A 436 -1.32 3.39 16.27
N HIS A 437 -1.97 2.34 16.72
CA HIS A 437 -3.33 1.99 16.31
C HIS A 437 -4.27 3.19 16.56
N ASP A 438 -5.15 3.50 15.58
CA ASP A 438 -6.00 4.70 15.53
C ASP A 438 -5.22 6.04 15.51
N GLY A 439 -3.92 6.00 15.27
CA GLY A 439 -3.01 7.15 15.23
C GLY A 439 -2.61 7.61 13.83
N ASP A 440 -3.38 7.27 12.81
CA ASP A 440 -3.07 7.55 11.40
C ASP A 440 -2.74 9.02 11.13
N ALA A 441 -3.53 9.95 11.64
CA ALA A 441 -3.28 11.39 11.47
C ALA A 441 -1.94 11.82 12.09
N ASN A 442 -1.57 11.24 13.21
CA ASN A 442 -0.30 11.50 13.88
C ASN A 442 0.89 10.95 13.07
N LEU A 443 0.72 9.75 12.50
CA LEU A 443 1.71 9.15 11.61
C LEU A 443 1.90 9.99 10.36
N PHE A 444 0.81 10.47 9.73
CA PHE A 444 0.91 11.37 8.58
C PHE A 444 1.59 12.70 8.92
N ALA A 445 1.34 13.27 10.11
CA ALA A 445 2.02 14.48 10.56
C ALA A 445 3.54 14.28 10.71
N MET A 446 3.96 13.12 11.24
CA MET A 446 5.38 12.74 11.35
C MET A 446 5.98 12.46 9.98
N ALA A 447 5.29 11.67 9.14
CA ALA A 447 5.76 11.35 7.80
C ALA A 447 5.94 12.62 6.94
N ASN A 448 5.01 13.57 7.02
CA ASN A 448 5.07 14.85 6.32
C ASN A 448 6.27 15.73 6.78
N TRP A 449 6.66 15.63 8.05
CA TRP A 449 7.84 16.31 8.55
C TRP A 449 9.13 15.61 8.12
N ILE A 450 9.17 14.27 8.22
CA ILE A 450 10.33 13.44 7.86
C ILE A 450 10.64 13.55 6.36
N ASP A 451 9.62 13.50 5.51
CA ASP A 451 9.76 13.66 4.06
C ASP A 451 10.46 14.99 3.73
N ASP A 452 9.98 16.08 4.33
CA ASP A 452 10.59 17.42 4.18
C ASP A 452 12.04 17.50 4.74
N ALA A 453 12.31 16.85 5.86
CA ALA A 453 13.63 16.86 6.49
C ALA A 453 14.68 16.05 5.70
N LEU A 454 14.28 14.96 5.06
CA LEU A 454 15.18 14.14 4.25
C LEU A 454 15.46 14.71 2.86
N LEU A 455 14.53 15.53 2.33
CA LEU A 455 14.68 16.20 1.03
C LEU A 455 15.58 17.46 1.08
N ARG A 456 15.85 17.99 2.27
CA ARG A 456 16.77 19.12 2.49
C ARG A 456 18.21 18.65 2.58
#